data_5825575e985d2fe8eca0d389aee63d15
#
_entry.id   5825575e985d2fe8eca0d389aee63d15
#
_cell.length_a   1.000
_cell.length_b   1.000
_cell.length_c   1.000
_cell.angle_alpha   90.00
_cell.angle_beta   90.00
_cell.angle_gamma   90.00
#
_symmetry.space_group_name_H-M   'P 1'
#
loop_
_entity.id
_entity.type
_entity.pdbx_description
1 polymer ?
#
loop_
_entity_poly.entity_id
_entity_poly.type
_entity_poly.pdbx_seq_one_letter_code
_entity_poly.pdbx_strand_id
1 'polypeptide(L)'
;MRRKIFALLLALSLCLTACGTAVPEPERLPEGENTGPEVSYIPLDDRPVNADRVVYLAESLGYRLTMPEEDLYRTRLDGQDTNPNGTAYGDRAGLYAWLQEREAAGCDRYVLSLDQLLSGGLVNSRSFPGADVTLRDGTVLTEEAFLAAVLDLLADGENEVYLLDTVMRLAPTVGYDGWDLAGYEALRSYGMAARPTLSGDALTVESIAAAYPLGADGTPLDPADYGVTEEEVAQYLRCRERKLRLIDEALRLTEGRENVHFLIGVDDSAPTDSVQTNELAYLRQAVAGRGAVLSGADEDGMLALCRMFAVSDYQGALPTVTVRCFGGSEGGASSDYDHQPMTEIVAEHLAYLGCGAGEDGDLQLLVLTAPAEESQRKTAIRQLIAALRQARKDGTPTILMDAAKNGYGTDFQKELVKKTELGFLLGYAGFYDLANATGIALANGVARWLCLRSGAARTQGQEDAFRLTLADSLVKDICYKNQAKIQTTVYVRDTLQGDPDNFRRTGTAEEDVLPQAEAYLREAAGDVLRNLARSAMRTDAAGTLGGFGSLTIGKVSFPWLRVFEIRMEWEVSR
;
A
#
# COMPACT_ATOMS: atom_id res chain seq x y z
N MET A 1 54.34 24.06 -36.62
CA MET A 1 53.79 22.80 -36.00
C MET A 1 53.13 23.03 -34.64
N ARG A 2 53.73 23.75 -33.69
CA ARG A 2 53.16 23.94 -32.32
C ARG A 2 51.78 24.66 -32.30
N ARG A 3 51.48 25.63 -33.19
CA ARG A 3 50.18 26.30 -33.22
C ARG A 3 49.02 25.44 -33.78
N LYS A 4 49.27 24.44 -34.62
CA LYS A 4 48.25 23.51 -35.12
C LYS A 4 47.92 22.42 -34.11
N ILE A 5 48.85 22.01 -33.27
CA ILE A 5 48.61 21.05 -32.17
C ILE A 5 47.79 21.67 -31.04
N PHE A 6 48.01 22.97 -30.76
CA PHE A 6 47.22 23.69 -29.75
C PHE A 6 45.75 23.90 -30.17
N ALA A 7 45.50 24.17 -31.45
CA ALA A 7 44.15 24.31 -31.98
C ALA A 7 43.41 22.95 -32.03
N LEU A 8 44.13 21.83 -32.27
CA LEU A 8 43.54 20.50 -32.28
C LEU A 8 43.23 20.00 -30.87
N LEU A 9 44.09 20.34 -29.87
CA LEU A 9 43.81 20.03 -28.46
C LEU A 9 42.69 20.90 -27.87
N LEU A 10 42.54 22.14 -28.32
CA LEU A 10 41.43 23.00 -27.90
C LEU A 10 40.09 22.54 -28.54
N ALA A 11 40.11 22.09 -29.79
CA ALA A 11 38.94 21.49 -30.46
C ALA A 11 38.55 20.14 -29.83
N LEU A 12 39.54 19.29 -29.46
CA LEU A 12 39.28 18.05 -28.76
C LEU A 12 38.75 18.27 -27.32
N SER A 13 39.23 19.32 -26.61
CA SER A 13 38.69 19.64 -25.28
C SER A 13 37.29 20.24 -25.34
N LEU A 14 36.92 20.96 -26.38
CA LEU A 14 35.58 21.46 -26.65
C LEU A 14 34.61 20.36 -27.11
N CYS A 15 35.10 19.31 -27.74
CA CYS A 15 34.27 18.13 -28.08
C CYS A 15 34.08 17.17 -26.92
N LEU A 16 34.95 17.20 -25.90
CA LEU A 16 34.83 16.35 -24.71
C LEU A 16 33.93 16.96 -23.62
N THR A 17 33.57 18.24 -23.74
CA THR A 17 32.60 18.90 -22.84
C THR A 17 31.15 18.86 -23.33
N ALA A 18 30.87 18.27 -24.51
CA ALA A 18 29.55 18.24 -25.14
C ALA A 18 28.84 16.88 -25.11
N CYS A 19 29.25 15.93 -24.28
CA CYS A 19 28.54 14.66 -24.08
C CYS A 19 28.04 14.46 -22.66
N GLY A 20 27.78 15.54 -21.92
CA GLY A 20 26.81 15.49 -20.85
C GLY A 20 25.43 15.66 -21.50
N THR A 21 24.60 14.63 -21.52
CA THR A 21 23.18 14.81 -21.84
C THR A 21 22.66 15.86 -20.89
N ALA A 22 22.30 17.04 -21.42
CA ALA A 22 21.69 18.07 -20.61
C ALA A 22 20.47 17.45 -19.90
N VAL A 23 20.36 17.66 -18.61
CA VAL A 23 19.16 17.24 -17.87
C VAL A 23 17.99 18.01 -18.48
N PRO A 24 16.94 17.34 -18.97
CA PRO A 24 15.80 18.05 -19.51
C PRO A 24 15.24 19.01 -18.46
N GLU A 25 14.81 20.19 -18.87
CA GLU A 25 14.07 21.06 -17.95
C GLU A 25 12.72 20.43 -17.60
N PRO A 26 12.22 20.63 -16.37
CA PRO A 26 10.86 20.24 -16.03
C PRO A 26 9.85 20.86 -16.99
N GLU A 27 8.88 20.09 -17.43
CA GLU A 27 7.76 20.62 -18.19
C GLU A 27 6.98 21.61 -17.32
N ARG A 28 6.65 22.78 -17.87
CA ARG A 28 5.78 23.76 -17.20
C ARG A 28 4.37 23.56 -17.72
N LEU A 29 3.53 22.99 -16.88
CA LEU A 29 2.11 22.82 -17.14
C LEU A 29 1.32 24.04 -16.62
N PRO A 30 0.06 24.23 -17.06
CA PRO A 30 -0.80 25.25 -16.51
C PRO A 30 -0.91 25.12 -14.98
N GLU A 31 -0.72 26.21 -14.28
CA GLU A 31 -1.03 26.27 -12.85
C GLU A 31 -2.54 26.23 -12.67
N GLY A 32 -3.01 25.48 -11.67
CA GLY A 32 -4.43 25.37 -11.36
C GLY A 32 -4.68 24.28 -10.34
N GLU A 33 -5.75 24.45 -9.59
CA GLU A 33 -6.26 23.41 -8.71
C GLU A 33 -6.82 22.23 -9.54
N ASN A 34 -6.81 21.05 -8.98
CA ASN A 34 -7.52 19.91 -9.54
C ASN A 34 -9.01 20.24 -9.63
N THR A 35 -9.55 20.25 -10.84
CA THR A 35 -10.96 20.51 -11.13
C THR A 35 -11.73 19.22 -11.45
N GLY A 36 -11.09 18.08 -11.31
CA GLY A 36 -11.70 16.77 -11.53
C GLY A 36 -12.73 16.38 -10.46
N PRO A 37 -13.31 15.19 -10.59
CA PRO A 37 -14.30 14.69 -9.66
C PRO A 37 -13.78 14.68 -8.22
N GLU A 38 -14.68 14.94 -7.28
CA GLU A 38 -14.40 14.77 -5.86
C GLU A 38 -14.58 13.29 -5.49
N VAL A 39 -13.66 12.77 -4.68
CA VAL A 39 -13.75 11.43 -4.11
C VAL A 39 -13.67 11.54 -2.60
N SER A 40 -14.68 11.07 -1.89
CA SER A 40 -14.67 10.95 -0.43
C SER A 40 -13.96 9.66 -0.03
N TYR A 41 -12.89 9.78 0.75
CA TYR A 41 -12.03 8.67 1.15
C TYR A 41 -11.98 8.50 2.66
N ILE A 42 -12.34 7.32 3.15
CA ILE A 42 -12.08 6.89 4.54
C ILE A 42 -10.97 5.84 4.51
N PRO A 43 -9.77 6.14 5.06
CA PRO A 43 -8.62 5.26 4.99
C PRO A 43 -8.75 4.04 5.90
N LEU A 44 -7.95 3.01 5.63
CA LEU A 44 -7.83 1.82 6.45
C LEU A 44 -7.26 2.15 7.85
N ASP A 45 -6.28 3.05 7.90
CA ASP A 45 -5.68 3.63 9.10
C ASP A 45 -4.89 4.92 8.75
N ASP A 46 -4.24 5.53 9.74
CA ASP A 46 -3.49 6.78 9.61
C ASP A 46 -2.03 6.62 9.17
N ARG A 47 -1.59 5.44 8.74
CA ARG A 47 -0.26 5.27 8.15
C ARG A 47 -0.15 5.96 6.79
N PRO A 48 1.02 6.50 6.43
CA PRO A 48 1.22 7.16 5.14
C PRO A 48 0.82 6.33 3.91
N VAL A 49 0.96 5.00 3.97
CA VAL A 49 0.56 4.11 2.88
C VAL A 49 -0.94 4.14 2.64
N ASN A 50 -1.74 4.33 3.70
CA ASN A 50 -3.20 4.38 3.65
C ASN A 50 -3.77 5.81 3.57
N ALA A 51 -2.97 6.83 3.85
CA ALA A 51 -3.38 8.24 3.82
C ALA A 51 -2.59 9.02 2.75
N ASP A 52 -1.38 9.46 3.06
CA ASP A 52 -0.62 10.39 2.22
C ASP A 52 -0.38 9.86 0.79
N ARG A 53 -0.01 8.59 0.63
CA ARG A 53 0.22 7.98 -0.69
C ARG A 53 -1.04 7.87 -1.52
N VAL A 54 -2.19 7.63 -0.87
CA VAL A 54 -3.49 7.58 -1.55
C VAL A 54 -3.88 8.97 -2.04
N VAL A 55 -3.62 10.02 -1.25
CA VAL A 55 -3.80 11.41 -1.67
C VAL A 55 -2.95 11.72 -2.90
N TYR A 56 -1.64 11.42 -2.87
CA TYR A 56 -0.76 11.70 -4.01
C TYR A 56 -1.21 10.97 -5.29
N LEU A 57 -1.63 9.70 -5.16
CA LEU A 57 -2.14 8.95 -6.30
C LEU A 57 -3.42 9.57 -6.87
N ALA A 58 -4.40 9.88 -6.02
CA ALA A 58 -5.65 10.50 -6.42
C ALA A 58 -5.42 11.82 -7.14
N GLU A 59 -4.61 12.70 -6.55
CA GLU A 59 -4.25 13.99 -7.14
C GLU A 59 -3.52 13.83 -8.48
N SER A 60 -2.66 12.82 -8.61
CA SER A 60 -1.96 12.52 -9.87
C SER A 60 -2.90 12.09 -10.99
N LEU A 61 -4.03 11.47 -10.64
CA LEU A 61 -5.13 11.12 -11.55
C LEU A 61 -6.05 12.32 -11.86
N GLY A 62 -5.93 13.40 -11.11
CA GLY A 62 -6.75 14.60 -11.26
C GLY A 62 -7.98 14.64 -10.36
N TYR A 63 -8.14 13.69 -9.46
CA TYR A 63 -9.18 13.70 -8.44
C TYR A 63 -8.93 14.73 -7.36
N ARG A 64 -10.00 15.23 -6.77
CA ARG A 64 -9.98 15.99 -5.51
C ARG A 64 -10.33 15.02 -4.38
N LEU A 65 -9.33 14.49 -3.70
CA LEU A 65 -9.56 13.58 -2.60
C LEU A 65 -9.92 14.35 -1.33
N THR A 66 -11.09 14.05 -0.76
CA THR A 66 -11.56 14.62 0.51
C THR A 66 -11.53 13.52 1.57
N MET A 67 -10.85 13.79 2.67
CA MET A 67 -10.73 12.89 3.82
C MET A 67 -11.34 13.53 5.07
N PRO A 68 -11.81 12.73 6.05
CA PRO A 68 -12.17 13.26 7.36
C PRO A 68 -10.93 13.78 8.08
N GLU A 69 -11.14 14.59 9.13
CA GLU A 69 -10.06 15.01 10.02
C GLU A 69 -9.37 13.80 10.65
N GLU A 70 -8.03 13.85 10.77
CA GLU A 70 -7.22 12.72 11.22
C GLU A 70 -7.66 12.14 12.57
N ASP A 71 -8.15 12.97 13.48
CA ASP A 71 -8.66 12.55 14.78
C ASP A 71 -9.88 11.60 14.71
N LEU A 72 -10.57 11.53 13.54
CA LEU A 72 -11.69 10.62 13.34
C LEU A 72 -11.24 9.21 12.93
N TYR A 73 -10.01 9.03 12.41
CA TYR A 73 -9.53 7.72 11.93
C TYR A 73 -8.16 7.29 12.48
N ARG A 74 -7.60 8.06 13.40
CA ARG A 74 -6.27 7.78 13.96
C ARG A 74 -6.30 6.56 14.89
N THR A 75 -5.27 5.71 14.77
CA THR A 75 -4.99 4.61 15.70
C THR A 75 -3.97 5.03 16.76
N ARG A 76 -4.22 4.65 18.02
CA ARG A 76 -3.31 4.87 19.15
C ARG A 76 -2.84 3.54 19.71
N LEU A 77 -1.53 3.32 19.73
CA LEU A 77 -0.95 2.12 20.36
C LEU A 77 -0.99 2.22 21.89
N ASP A 78 -0.71 1.11 22.56
CA ASP A 78 -0.71 1.02 24.02
C ASP A 78 0.17 2.10 24.67
N GLY A 79 -0.40 2.78 25.69
CA GLY A 79 0.27 3.84 26.41
C GLY A 79 0.28 5.21 25.73
N GLN A 80 -0.27 5.34 24.52
CA GLN A 80 -0.50 6.64 23.90
C GLN A 80 -1.77 7.31 24.46
N ASP A 81 -1.86 8.64 24.29
CA ASP A 81 -3.06 9.39 24.63
C ASP A 81 -4.24 8.95 23.74
N THR A 82 -5.44 8.90 24.28
CA THR A 82 -6.64 8.58 23.52
C THR A 82 -6.99 9.68 22.51
N ASN A 83 -7.78 9.30 21.52
CA ASN A 83 -8.41 10.24 20.60
C ASN A 83 -9.49 11.08 21.30
N PRO A 84 -9.99 12.17 20.68
CA PRO A 84 -11.06 13.01 21.28
C PRO A 84 -12.34 12.24 21.63
N ASN A 85 -12.62 11.10 20.98
CA ASN A 85 -13.73 10.19 21.32
C ASN A 85 -13.48 9.37 22.61
N GLY A 86 -12.35 9.55 23.29
CA GLY A 86 -11.96 8.84 24.51
C GLY A 86 -11.45 7.41 24.29
N THR A 87 -11.20 7.02 23.04
CA THR A 87 -10.73 5.67 22.69
C THR A 87 -9.36 5.69 22.02
N ALA A 88 -8.74 4.51 21.86
CA ALA A 88 -7.49 4.33 21.10
C ALA A 88 -7.70 4.19 19.58
N TYR A 89 -8.94 4.17 19.13
CA TYR A 89 -9.32 3.91 17.74
C TYR A 89 -10.22 5.01 17.18
N GLY A 90 -10.51 4.95 15.87
CA GLY A 90 -11.29 5.97 15.17
C GLY A 90 -12.73 6.12 15.69
N ASP A 91 -13.30 7.29 15.44
CA ASP A 91 -14.65 7.67 15.85
C ASP A 91 -15.69 7.26 14.79
N ARG A 92 -16.28 6.07 14.95
CA ARG A 92 -17.28 5.52 14.03
C ARG A 92 -18.47 6.46 13.80
N ALA A 93 -18.99 7.07 14.88
CA ALA A 93 -20.10 8.02 14.79
C ALA A 93 -19.70 9.33 14.11
N GLY A 94 -18.47 9.81 14.36
CA GLY A 94 -17.91 10.98 13.69
C GLY A 94 -17.70 10.74 12.19
N LEU A 95 -17.21 9.57 11.80
CA LEU A 95 -17.07 9.19 10.40
C LEU A 95 -18.42 9.10 9.67
N TYR A 96 -19.45 8.56 10.32
CA TYR A 96 -20.80 8.53 9.76
C TYR A 96 -21.37 9.95 9.56
N ALA A 97 -21.19 10.83 10.55
CA ALA A 97 -21.62 12.23 10.43
C ALA A 97 -20.87 12.94 9.29
N TRP A 98 -19.57 12.69 9.14
CA TRP A 98 -18.79 13.20 8.01
C TRP A 98 -19.31 12.67 6.65
N LEU A 99 -19.67 11.39 6.53
CA LEU A 99 -20.29 10.85 5.30
C LEU A 99 -21.62 11.54 4.99
N GLN A 100 -22.47 11.80 6.00
CA GLN A 100 -23.71 12.57 5.82
C GLN A 100 -23.44 13.98 5.26
N GLU A 101 -22.35 14.64 5.72
CA GLU A 101 -21.94 15.94 5.18
C GLU A 101 -21.47 15.83 3.73
N ARG A 102 -20.77 14.77 3.35
CA ARG A 102 -20.30 14.56 1.97
C ARG A 102 -21.47 14.31 1.02
N GLU A 103 -22.40 13.46 1.42
CA GLU A 103 -23.64 13.21 0.66
C GLU A 103 -24.45 14.51 0.48
N ALA A 104 -24.66 15.24 1.57
CA ALA A 104 -25.37 16.54 1.52
C ALA A 104 -24.65 17.59 0.66
N ALA A 105 -23.34 17.50 0.52
CA ALA A 105 -22.54 18.36 -0.36
C ALA A 105 -22.58 17.94 -1.84
N GLY A 106 -23.20 16.78 -2.17
CA GLY A 106 -23.36 16.26 -3.52
C GLY A 106 -22.12 15.52 -4.02
N CYS A 107 -21.34 14.91 -3.12
CA CYS A 107 -20.30 13.96 -3.52
C CYS A 107 -20.98 12.68 -4.04
N ASP A 108 -20.48 12.15 -5.15
CA ASP A 108 -21.02 10.97 -5.83
C ASP A 108 -19.99 9.82 -5.93
N ARG A 109 -18.79 9.99 -5.37
CA ARG A 109 -17.72 8.99 -5.42
C ARG A 109 -17.14 8.71 -4.05
N TYR A 110 -17.08 7.44 -3.69
CA TYR A 110 -16.67 7.00 -2.35
C TYR A 110 -15.70 5.83 -2.41
N VAL A 111 -14.63 5.91 -1.62
CA VAL A 111 -13.72 4.79 -1.34
C VAL A 111 -13.62 4.68 0.18
N LEU A 112 -14.21 3.64 0.76
CA LEU A 112 -14.49 3.60 2.18
C LEU A 112 -13.98 2.30 2.83
N SER A 113 -13.13 2.40 3.84
CA SER A 113 -12.74 1.26 4.66
C SER A 113 -13.83 0.87 5.63
N LEU A 114 -14.35 -0.36 5.51
CA LEU A 114 -15.28 -0.95 6.48
C LEU A 114 -14.58 -1.26 7.81
N ASP A 115 -13.29 -1.64 7.81
CA ASP A 115 -12.51 -1.77 9.03
C ASP A 115 -12.51 -0.47 9.84
N GLN A 116 -12.37 0.67 9.17
CA GLN A 116 -12.40 1.97 9.84
C GLN A 116 -13.80 2.33 10.33
N LEU A 117 -14.81 2.15 9.50
CA LEU A 117 -16.20 2.47 9.83
C LEU A 117 -16.78 1.58 10.92
N LEU A 118 -16.49 0.27 10.89
CA LEU A 118 -17.13 -0.70 11.79
C LEU A 118 -16.30 -1.00 13.04
N SER A 119 -14.98 -0.80 12.96
CA SER A 119 -14.07 -1.15 14.07
C SER A 119 -13.20 0.02 14.52
N GLY A 120 -13.20 1.16 13.83
CA GLY A 120 -12.32 2.29 14.12
C GLY A 120 -10.89 2.08 13.66
N GLY A 121 -10.65 1.22 12.66
CA GLY A 121 -9.37 1.00 11.97
C GLY A 121 -8.91 -0.44 11.94
N LEU A 122 -7.97 -0.72 11.04
CA LEU A 122 -7.41 -2.05 10.81
C LEU A 122 -6.86 -2.69 12.09
N VAL A 123 -6.08 -1.94 12.87
CA VAL A 123 -5.44 -2.47 14.08
C VAL A 123 -6.49 -2.92 15.11
N ASN A 124 -7.50 -2.08 15.33
CA ASN A 124 -8.58 -2.38 16.27
C ASN A 124 -9.47 -3.53 15.78
N SER A 125 -9.71 -3.64 14.46
CA SER A 125 -10.56 -4.70 13.90
C SER A 125 -10.10 -6.12 14.24
N ARG A 126 -8.81 -6.28 14.55
CA ARG A 126 -8.17 -7.56 14.88
C ARG A 126 -8.42 -8.03 16.33
N SER A 127 -8.85 -7.12 17.21
CA SER A 127 -9.12 -7.42 18.62
C SER A 127 -10.47 -6.90 19.13
N PHE A 128 -11.22 -6.17 18.30
CA PHE A 128 -12.48 -5.55 18.66
C PHE A 128 -13.62 -6.56 18.62
N PRO A 129 -14.24 -6.87 19.77
CA PRO A 129 -15.31 -7.87 19.85
C PRO A 129 -16.68 -7.34 19.35
N GLY A 130 -16.75 -6.07 18.98
CA GLY A 130 -17.99 -5.38 18.62
C GLY A 130 -18.58 -4.54 19.73
N ALA A 131 -19.28 -3.48 19.37
CA ALA A 131 -20.08 -2.65 20.27
C ALA A 131 -21.09 -1.82 19.49
N ASP A 132 -22.21 -1.50 20.14
CA ASP A 132 -23.17 -0.54 19.62
C ASP A 132 -22.52 0.81 19.31
N VAL A 133 -23.09 1.53 18.35
CA VAL A 133 -22.65 2.87 17.96
C VAL A 133 -23.67 3.90 18.43
N THR A 134 -23.25 4.85 19.26
CA THR A 134 -24.06 5.99 19.62
C THR A 134 -23.78 7.13 18.67
N LEU A 135 -24.76 7.46 17.83
CA LEU A 135 -24.66 8.55 16.87
C LEU A 135 -24.62 9.93 17.54
N ARG A 136 -24.28 10.97 16.79
CA ARG A 136 -24.17 12.35 17.30
C ARG A 136 -25.49 12.92 17.83
N ASP A 137 -26.65 12.42 17.37
CA ASP A 137 -27.98 12.79 17.83
C ASP A 137 -28.46 11.98 19.06
N GLY A 138 -27.62 11.05 19.56
CA GLY A 138 -27.93 10.17 20.69
C GLY A 138 -28.61 8.86 20.32
N THR A 139 -28.90 8.61 19.04
CA THR A 139 -29.44 7.32 18.58
C THR A 139 -28.40 6.22 18.79
N VAL A 140 -28.83 5.09 19.37
CA VAL A 140 -27.97 3.91 19.56
C VAL A 140 -28.34 2.85 18.52
N LEU A 141 -27.36 2.40 17.76
CA LEU A 141 -27.49 1.37 16.72
C LEU A 141 -26.63 0.16 17.06
N THR A 142 -27.13 -1.04 16.84
CA THR A 142 -26.27 -2.23 16.77
C THR A 142 -25.31 -2.11 15.59
N GLU A 143 -24.29 -2.94 15.51
CA GLU A 143 -23.31 -2.87 14.40
C GLU A 143 -23.96 -3.15 13.04
N GLU A 144 -24.87 -4.10 12.98
CA GLU A 144 -25.62 -4.42 11.75
C GLU A 144 -26.55 -3.25 11.33
N ALA A 145 -27.22 -2.63 12.31
CA ALA A 145 -28.05 -1.47 12.04
C ALA A 145 -27.22 -0.24 11.62
N PHE A 146 -26.02 -0.10 12.17
CA PHE A 146 -25.07 0.94 11.78
C PHE A 146 -24.53 0.71 10.37
N LEU A 147 -24.13 -0.52 10.04
CA LEU A 147 -23.73 -0.89 8.69
C LEU A 147 -24.86 -0.62 7.68
N ALA A 148 -26.09 -1.04 8.01
CA ALA A 148 -27.24 -0.76 7.17
C ALA A 148 -27.45 0.75 6.96
N ALA A 149 -27.33 1.56 8.03
CA ALA A 149 -27.47 3.02 7.93
C ALA A 149 -26.39 3.66 7.04
N VAL A 150 -25.13 3.18 7.09
CA VAL A 150 -24.06 3.62 6.19
C VAL A 150 -24.39 3.27 4.73
N LEU A 151 -24.82 2.04 4.48
CA LEU A 151 -25.14 1.59 3.11
C LEU A 151 -26.40 2.24 2.55
N ASP A 152 -27.39 2.53 3.40
CA ASP A 152 -28.60 3.25 3.00
C ASP A 152 -28.31 4.73 2.70
N LEU A 153 -27.40 5.36 3.42
CA LEU A 153 -26.93 6.72 3.12
C LEU A 153 -26.34 6.81 1.72
N LEU A 154 -25.62 5.77 1.28
CA LEU A 154 -24.94 5.69 -0.02
C LEU A 154 -25.78 4.96 -1.09
N ALA A 155 -27.10 4.84 -0.87
CA ALA A 155 -27.96 4.05 -1.76
C ALA A 155 -28.36 4.74 -3.06
N ASP A 156 -28.02 6.03 -3.24
CA ASP A 156 -28.28 6.73 -4.50
C ASP A 156 -27.57 6.01 -5.66
N GLY A 157 -28.31 5.70 -6.72
CA GLY A 157 -27.80 5.01 -7.90
C GLY A 157 -26.77 5.82 -8.71
N GLU A 158 -26.68 7.13 -8.47
CA GLU A 158 -25.65 7.98 -9.07
C GLU A 158 -24.30 7.88 -8.32
N ASN A 159 -24.29 7.37 -7.09
CA ASN A 159 -23.06 7.17 -6.31
C ASN A 159 -22.24 6.02 -6.88
N GLU A 160 -20.93 6.19 -7.01
CA GLU A 160 -19.94 5.14 -7.28
C GLU A 160 -19.19 4.81 -5.98
N VAL A 161 -19.42 3.62 -5.42
CA VAL A 161 -18.96 3.26 -4.07
C VAL A 161 -18.01 2.06 -4.12
N TYR A 162 -16.80 2.26 -3.63
CA TYR A 162 -15.83 1.19 -3.37
C TYR A 162 -15.74 0.94 -1.87
N LEU A 163 -16.15 -0.26 -1.44
CA LEU A 163 -16.06 -0.71 -0.05
C LEU A 163 -14.81 -1.57 0.10
N LEU A 164 -13.90 -1.12 0.96
CA LEU A 164 -12.67 -1.82 1.30
C LEU A 164 -12.86 -2.54 2.62
N ASP A 165 -12.51 -3.82 2.70
CA ASP A 165 -12.46 -4.59 3.95
C ASP A 165 -11.27 -5.53 3.94
N THR A 166 -10.97 -6.16 5.08
CA THR A 166 -9.86 -7.10 5.18
C THR A 166 -10.29 -8.46 5.72
N VAL A 167 -9.77 -9.53 5.10
CA VAL A 167 -9.71 -10.82 5.77
C VAL A 167 -8.70 -10.70 6.90
N MET A 168 -9.17 -10.89 8.14
CA MET A 168 -8.36 -10.67 9.34
C MET A 168 -7.09 -11.52 9.31
N ARG A 169 -5.96 -10.91 9.66
CA ARG A 169 -4.66 -11.58 9.77
C ARG A 169 -4.64 -12.72 10.80
N LEU A 170 -3.53 -13.47 10.83
CA LEU A 170 -3.39 -14.68 11.66
C LEU A 170 -3.14 -14.39 13.16
N ALA A 171 -2.88 -13.15 13.53
CA ALA A 171 -2.66 -12.72 14.91
C ALA A 171 -2.96 -11.23 15.10
N PRO A 172 -3.18 -10.73 16.33
CA PRO A 172 -3.37 -9.31 16.62
C PRO A 172 -2.10 -8.49 16.37
N THR A 173 -2.18 -7.18 16.61
CA THR A 173 -1.05 -6.27 16.40
C THR A 173 -0.20 -6.17 17.66
N VAL A 174 1.12 -6.34 17.50
CA VAL A 174 2.09 -6.13 18.60
C VAL A 174 2.06 -4.68 19.07
N GLY A 175 1.99 -4.48 20.40
CA GLY A 175 1.92 -3.16 21.03
C GLY A 175 0.55 -2.50 20.99
N TYR A 176 -0.50 -3.30 20.77
CA TYR A 176 -1.89 -2.89 20.84
C TYR A 176 -2.72 -3.92 21.59
N ASP A 177 -3.60 -3.43 22.49
CA ASP A 177 -4.53 -4.24 23.32
C ASP A 177 -3.80 -5.30 24.16
N GLY A 178 -2.63 -4.94 24.69
CA GLY A 178 -1.81 -5.78 25.57
C GLY A 178 -0.96 -6.82 24.86
N TRP A 179 -1.03 -6.96 23.54
CA TRP A 179 -0.26 -7.95 22.81
C TRP A 179 1.22 -7.60 22.70
N ASP A 180 2.08 -8.49 23.19
CA ASP A 180 3.52 -8.44 22.96
C ASP A 180 3.94 -9.37 21.80
N LEU A 181 5.24 -9.39 21.48
CA LEU A 181 5.77 -10.20 20.38
C LEU A 181 5.58 -11.71 20.63
N ALA A 182 5.74 -12.17 21.87
CA ALA A 182 5.63 -13.59 22.19
C ALA A 182 4.18 -14.08 22.04
N GLY A 183 3.22 -13.32 22.55
CA GLY A 183 1.79 -13.60 22.39
C GLY A 183 1.36 -13.57 20.91
N TYR A 184 1.89 -12.59 20.16
CA TYR A 184 1.67 -12.53 18.71
C TYR A 184 2.16 -13.80 17.99
N GLU A 185 3.39 -14.24 18.24
CA GLU A 185 3.97 -15.43 17.59
C GLU A 185 3.21 -16.71 17.97
N ALA A 186 2.81 -16.83 19.23
CA ALA A 186 2.04 -17.95 19.75
C ALA A 186 0.65 -18.03 19.08
N LEU A 187 -0.11 -16.93 19.05
CA LEU A 187 -1.43 -16.91 18.43
C LEU A 187 -1.35 -17.02 16.90
N ARG A 188 -0.31 -16.46 16.26
CA ARG A 188 -0.05 -16.68 14.83
C ARG A 188 0.12 -18.18 14.53
N SER A 189 0.86 -18.90 15.36
CA SER A 189 1.04 -20.35 15.20
C SER A 189 -0.29 -21.10 15.29
N TYR A 190 -1.18 -20.70 16.21
CA TYR A 190 -2.55 -21.23 16.28
C TYR A 190 -3.36 -20.91 15.02
N GLY A 191 -3.29 -19.67 14.54
CA GLY A 191 -3.96 -19.22 13.31
C GLY A 191 -3.49 -19.97 12.06
N MET A 192 -2.21 -20.32 11.99
CA MET A 192 -1.59 -21.08 10.89
C MET A 192 -1.96 -22.57 10.89
N ALA A 193 -2.52 -23.12 11.96
CA ALA A 193 -2.98 -24.52 11.93
C ALA A 193 -4.10 -24.67 10.89
N ALA A 194 -4.04 -25.72 10.07
CA ALA A 194 -5.07 -25.99 9.07
C ALA A 194 -6.42 -26.33 9.72
N ARG A 195 -7.49 -25.91 9.09
CA ARG A 195 -8.88 -26.19 9.49
C ARG A 195 -9.52 -27.22 8.57
N PRO A 196 -10.67 -27.86 8.97
CA PRO A 196 -11.41 -28.72 8.07
C PRO A 196 -11.78 -27.94 6.78
N THR A 197 -11.51 -28.52 5.61
CA THR A 197 -11.86 -27.90 4.33
C THR A 197 -13.35 -27.95 4.10
N LEU A 198 -13.98 -26.81 3.88
CA LEU A 198 -15.40 -26.67 3.55
C LEU A 198 -15.57 -26.38 2.05
N SER A 199 -16.64 -26.90 1.45
CA SER A 199 -16.93 -26.68 0.03
C SER A 199 -18.42 -26.88 -0.29
N GLY A 200 -18.86 -26.34 -1.42
CA GLY A 200 -20.26 -26.43 -1.86
C GLY A 200 -21.22 -25.88 -0.81
N ASP A 201 -22.32 -26.55 -0.56
CA ASP A 201 -23.37 -26.12 0.39
C ASP A 201 -22.90 -26.05 1.85
N ALA A 202 -21.77 -26.66 2.18
CA ALA A 202 -21.17 -26.58 3.51
C ALA A 202 -20.33 -25.33 3.72
N LEU A 203 -20.02 -24.56 2.68
CA LEU A 203 -19.21 -23.34 2.76
C LEU A 203 -20.12 -22.14 3.09
N THR A 204 -20.49 -22.00 4.35
CA THR A 204 -21.30 -20.90 4.89
C THR A 204 -20.59 -20.22 6.04
N VAL A 205 -20.98 -18.98 6.37
CA VAL A 205 -20.42 -18.21 7.49
C VAL A 205 -20.52 -19.01 8.81
N GLU A 206 -21.66 -19.65 9.06
CA GLU A 206 -21.91 -20.46 10.26
C GLU A 206 -20.98 -21.68 10.33
N SER A 207 -20.81 -22.38 9.19
CA SER A 207 -19.94 -23.56 9.13
C SER A 207 -18.47 -23.18 9.27
N ILE A 208 -18.06 -22.05 8.70
CA ILE A 208 -16.70 -21.50 8.84
C ILE A 208 -16.42 -21.18 10.31
N ALA A 209 -17.33 -20.45 10.97
CA ALA A 209 -17.21 -20.11 12.39
C ALA A 209 -17.16 -21.37 13.27
N ALA A 210 -17.98 -22.37 12.99
CA ALA A 210 -17.95 -23.66 13.69
C ALA A 210 -16.65 -24.44 13.48
N ALA A 211 -15.96 -24.26 12.34
CA ALA A 211 -14.71 -24.90 12.02
C ALA A 211 -13.47 -24.22 12.64
N TYR A 212 -13.57 -22.97 13.10
CA TYR A 212 -12.42 -22.22 13.64
C TYR A 212 -11.67 -22.91 14.77
N PRO A 213 -12.31 -23.55 15.77
CA PRO A 213 -11.59 -24.22 16.85
C PRO A 213 -11.09 -25.62 16.49
N LEU A 214 -11.35 -26.11 15.26
CA LEU A 214 -11.06 -27.49 14.86
C LEU A 214 -9.78 -27.55 14.03
N GLY A 215 -8.97 -28.61 14.22
CA GLY A 215 -7.89 -28.97 13.31
C GLY A 215 -8.41 -29.59 12.01
N ALA A 216 -7.53 -29.82 11.04
CA ALA A 216 -7.87 -30.36 9.71
C ALA A 216 -8.61 -31.71 9.75
N ASP A 217 -8.40 -32.50 10.80
CA ASP A 217 -9.07 -33.78 11.03
C ASP A 217 -10.43 -33.66 11.75
N GLY A 218 -10.86 -32.43 12.06
CA GLY A 218 -12.11 -32.15 12.77
C GLY A 218 -12.02 -32.29 14.29
N THR A 219 -10.84 -32.56 14.87
CA THR A 219 -10.65 -32.57 16.32
C THR A 219 -10.41 -31.16 16.85
N PRO A 220 -10.85 -30.82 18.08
CA PRO A 220 -10.53 -29.53 18.68
C PRO A 220 -9.02 -29.31 18.80
N LEU A 221 -8.55 -28.11 18.43
CA LEU A 221 -7.18 -27.67 18.69
C LEU A 221 -7.05 -27.27 20.17
N ASP A 222 -6.03 -27.80 20.85
CA ASP A 222 -5.72 -27.37 22.23
C ASP A 222 -4.88 -26.09 22.19
N PRO A 223 -5.39 -24.95 22.71
CA PRO A 223 -4.64 -23.69 22.78
C PRO A 223 -3.29 -23.83 23.49
N ALA A 224 -3.19 -24.72 24.48
CA ALA A 224 -1.96 -24.93 25.24
C ALA A 224 -0.80 -25.47 24.38
N ASP A 225 -1.09 -26.23 23.32
CA ASP A 225 -0.08 -26.73 22.38
C ASP A 225 0.62 -25.61 21.61
N TYR A 226 -0.02 -24.43 21.53
CA TYR A 226 0.48 -23.23 20.86
C TYR A 226 1.01 -22.17 21.83
N GLY A 227 0.90 -22.42 23.14
CA GLY A 227 1.33 -21.47 24.17
C GLY A 227 0.41 -20.28 24.36
N VAL A 228 -0.88 -20.41 24.02
CA VAL A 228 -1.93 -19.42 24.20
C VAL A 228 -3.00 -19.95 25.16
N THR A 229 -3.76 -19.05 25.76
CA THR A 229 -4.87 -19.39 26.64
C THR A 229 -6.18 -19.60 25.87
N GLU A 230 -7.13 -20.34 26.45
CA GLU A 230 -8.47 -20.50 25.90
C GLU A 230 -9.19 -19.15 25.72
N GLU A 231 -8.96 -18.19 26.63
CA GLU A 231 -9.58 -16.86 26.58
C GLU A 231 -9.05 -16.04 25.41
N GLU A 232 -7.73 -16.02 25.17
CA GLU A 232 -7.07 -15.34 24.04
C GLU A 232 -7.56 -15.91 22.70
N VAL A 233 -7.61 -17.24 22.58
CA VAL A 233 -8.15 -17.89 21.38
C VAL A 233 -9.63 -17.56 21.18
N ALA A 234 -10.45 -17.65 22.24
CA ALA A 234 -11.87 -17.34 22.14
C ALA A 234 -12.13 -15.87 21.75
N GLN A 235 -11.34 -14.92 22.25
CA GLN A 235 -11.41 -13.53 21.83
C GLN A 235 -11.03 -13.38 20.36
N TYR A 236 -9.91 -13.92 19.95
CA TYR A 236 -9.43 -13.90 18.58
C TYR A 236 -10.46 -14.45 17.58
N LEU A 237 -11.04 -15.61 17.88
CA LEU A 237 -12.03 -16.26 17.00
C LEU A 237 -13.36 -15.49 16.96
N ARG A 238 -13.79 -14.88 18.08
CA ARG A 238 -14.97 -13.99 18.08
C ARG A 238 -14.79 -12.78 17.19
N CYS A 239 -13.62 -12.12 17.25
CA CYS A 239 -13.33 -10.96 16.40
C CYS A 239 -13.34 -11.37 14.91
N ARG A 240 -12.78 -12.52 14.58
CA ARG A 240 -12.75 -13.07 13.23
C ARG A 240 -14.15 -13.40 12.71
N GLU A 241 -14.95 -14.12 13.50
CA GLU A 241 -16.35 -14.43 13.17
C GLU A 241 -17.16 -13.14 12.96
N ARG A 242 -17.00 -12.15 13.84
CA ARG A 242 -17.68 -10.86 13.72
C ARG A 242 -17.35 -10.20 12.37
N LYS A 243 -16.08 -10.11 11.99
CA LYS A 243 -15.67 -9.52 10.71
C LYS A 243 -16.30 -10.26 9.53
N LEU A 244 -16.24 -11.57 9.51
CA LEU A 244 -16.81 -12.37 8.43
C LEU A 244 -18.33 -12.17 8.31
N ARG A 245 -19.06 -12.07 9.45
CA ARG A 245 -20.51 -11.81 9.46
C ARG A 245 -20.85 -10.41 8.94
N LEU A 246 -20.07 -9.39 9.32
CA LEU A 246 -20.34 -8.01 8.89
C LEU A 246 -20.07 -7.81 7.40
N ILE A 247 -19.05 -8.43 6.83
CA ILE A 247 -18.82 -8.34 5.39
C ILE A 247 -19.85 -9.13 4.60
N ASP A 248 -20.27 -10.31 5.09
CA ASP A 248 -21.38 -11.06 4.50
C ASP A 248 -22.67 -10.24 4.51
N GLU A 249 -22.99 -9.57 5.61
CA GLU A 249 -24.13 -8.67 5.71
C GLU A 249 -24.02 -7.48 4.75
N ALA A 250 -22.82 -6.88 4.58
CA ALA A 250 -22.61 -5.81 3.60
C ALA A 250 -22.87 -6.30 2.18
N LEU A 251 -22.38 -7.49 1.83
CA LEU A 251 -22.62 -8.11 0.54
C LEU A 251 -24.12 -8.38 0.29
N ARG A 252 -24.83 -8.83 1.31
CA ARG A 252 -26.28 -9.10 1.26
C ARG A 252 -27.10 -7.81 1.12
N LEU A 253 -26.79 -6.78 1.90
CA LEU A 253 -27.49 -5.49 1.87
C LEU A 253 -27.31 -4.71 0.57
N THR A 254 -26.22 -4.99 -0.15
CA THR A 254 -25.90 -4.35 -1.44
C THR A 254 -26.21 -5.24 -2.64
N GLU A 255 -26.92 -6.36 -2.45
CA GLU A 255 -27.30 -7.24 -3.55
C GLU A 255 -28.12 -6.47 -4.61
N GLY A 256 -27.73 -6.61 -5.88
CA GLY A 256 -28.37 -5.90 -7.01
C GLY A 256 -27.96 -4.43 -7.18
N ARG A 257 -27.06 -3.89 -6.35
CA ARG A 257 -26.50 -2.54 -6.51
C ARG A 257 -25.24 -2.61 -7.39
N GLU A 258 -25.37 -2.33 -8.67
CA GLU A 258 -24.27 -2.40 -9.65
C GLU A 258 -23.19 -1.32 -9.43
N ASN A 259 -23.53 -0.25 -8.73
CA ASN A 259 -22.67 0.88 -8.39
C ASN A 259 -21.85 0.67 -7.11
N VAL A 260 -21.99 -0.47 -6.43
CA VAL A 260 -21.22 -0.82 -5.22
C VAL A 260 -20.22 -1.93 -5.53
N HIS A 261 -18.94 -1.63 -5.34
CA HIS A 261 -17.83 -2.50 -5.63
C HIS A 261 -17.10 -2.88 -4.34
N PHE A 262 -16.68 -4.14 -4.22
CA PHE A 262 -15.92 -4.63 -3.07
C PHE A 262 -14.46 -4.87 -3.44
N LEU A 263 -13.56 -4.43 -2.59
CA LEU A 263 -12.17 -4.88 -2.58
C LEU A 263 -11.83 -5.39 -1.19
N ILE A 264 -11.56 -6.69 -1.10
CA ILE A 264 -11.27 -7.36 0.17
C ILE A 264 -9.81 -7.75 0.16
N GLY A 265 -9.01 -7.05 0.95
CA GLY A 265 -7.60 -7.34 1.14
C GLY A 265 -7.37 -8.52 2.07
N VAL A 266 -6.37 -9.35 1.79
CA VAL A 266 -5.95 -10.43 2.69
C VAL A 266 -4.80 -9.93 3.53
N ASP A 267 -5.11 -9.56 4.78
CA ASP A 267 -4.11 -9.09 5.74
C ASP A 267 -3.23 -10.24 6.21
N ASP A 268 -1.95 -10.01 6.48
CA ASP A 268 -0.90 -10.96 6.88
C ASP A 268 -1.35 -12.43 7.02
N SER A 269 -1.04 -13.22 6.05
CA SER A 269 -1.47 -14.60 5.88
C SER A 269 -0.31 -15.60 6.11
N ALA A 270 -0.40 -16.77 5.51
CA ALA A 270 0.64 -17.79 5.45
C ALA A 270 0.55 -18.56 4.11
N PRO A 271 1.67 -19.09 3.60
CA PRO A 271 1.69 -19.83 2.33
C PRO A 271 1.08 -21.25 2.44
N THR A 272 0.48 -21.57 3.55
CA THR A 272 -0.15 -22.86 3.85
C THR A 272 -1.60 -22.68 4.27
N ASP A 273 -2.37 -23.76 4.25
CA ASP A 273 -3.72 -23.76 4.81
C ASP A 273 -3.70 -23.24 6.25
N SER A 274 -4.69 -22.41 6.57
CA SER A 274 -4.80 -21.71 7.85
C SER A 274 -6.27 -21.49 8.21
N VAL A 275 -6.51 -20.76 9.29
CA VAL A 275 -7.87 -20.32 9.66
C VAL A 275 -8.53 -19.48 8.56
N GLN A 276 -7.76 -18.81 7.69
CA GLN A 276 -8.26 -17.98 6.58
C GLN A 276 -8.74 -18.80 5.37
N THR A 277 -8.35 -20.06 5.21
CA THR A 277 -8.58 -20.84 3.98
C THR A 277 -10.06 -20.88 3.57
N ASN A 278 -10.96 -21.17 4.51
CA ASN A 278 -12.40 -21.22 4.21
C ASN A 278 -12.99 -19.82 4.02
N GLU A 279 -12.52 -18.81 4.76
CA GLU A 279 -12.96 -17.41 4.57
C GLU A 279 -12.63 -16.93 3.15
N LEU A 280 -11.41 -17.18 2.69
CA LEU A 280 -10.98 -16.83 1.33
C LEU A 280 -11.82 -17.54 0.27
N ALA A 281 -12.08 -18.84 0.45
CA ALA A 281 -12.93 -19.60 -0.46
C ALA A 281 -14.35 -19.03 -0.51
N TYR A 282 -14.94 -18.72 0.64
CA TYR A 282 -16.27 -18.13 0.77
C TYR A 282 -16.34 -16.75 0.12
N LEU A 283 -15.46 -15.83 0.51
CA LEU A 283 -15.50 -14.44 0.07
C LEU A 283 -15.24 -14.32 -1.43
N ARG A 284 -14.34 -15.11 -2.02
CA ARG A 284 -14.13 -15.15 -3.47
C ARG A 284 -15.40 -15.51 -4.24
N GLN A 285 -16.23 -16.40 -3.70
CA GLN A 285 -17.53 -16.73 -4.31
C GLN A 285 -18.55 -15.60 -4.10
N ALA A 286 -18.61 -15.04 -2.90
CA ALA A 286 -19.61 -14.04 -2.52
C ALA A 286 -19.42 -12.70 -3.25
N VAL A 287 -18.15 -12.30 -3.53
CA VAL A 287 -17.86 -11.03 -4.25
C VAL A 287 -17.85 -11.19 -5.76
N ALA A 288 -17.99 -12.41 -6.30
CA ALA A 288 -17.84 -12.66 -7.73
C ALA A 288 -18.79 -11.77 -8.57
N GLY A 289 -18.21 -11.03 -9.53
CA GLY A 289 -18.94 -10.08 -10.38
C GLY A 289 -19.16 -8.69 -9.76
N ARG A 290 -18.87 -8.50 -8.46
CA ARG A 290 -19.03 -7.21 -7.76
C ARG A 290 -17.73 -6.70 -7.12
N GLY A 291 -16.65 -7.45 -7.21
CA GLY A 291 -15.41 -7.09 -6.57
C GLY A 291 -14.35 -8.15 -6.68
N ALA A 292 -13.33 -8.06 -5.83
CA ALA A 292 -12.22 -8.99 -5.75
C ALA A 292 -11.78 -9.25 -4.30
N VAL A 293 -11.17 -10.40 -4.08
CA VAL A 293 -10.35 -10.71 -2.91
C VAL A 293 -8.91 -10.73 -3.39
N LEU A 294 -8.07 -9.84 -2.89
CA LEU A 294 -6.67 -9.70 -3.28
C LEU A 294 -5.74 -9.98 -2.10
N SER A 295 -4.56 -10.50 -2.39
CA SER A 295 -3.49 -10.55 -1.40
C SER A 295 -3.06 -9.12 -1.03
N GLY A 296 -2.77 -8.89 0.25
CA GLY A 296 -2.43 -7.55 0.78
C GLY A 296 -3.65 -6.79 1.28
N ALA A 297 -3.43 -5.64 1.88
CA ALA A 297 -4.48 -4.78 2.41
C ALA A 297 -4.08 -3.30 2.41
N ASP A 298 -2.81 -2.98 2.61
CA ASP A 298 -2.32 -1.61 2.74
C ASP A 298 -2.40 -0.81 1.41
N GLU A 299 -2.51 -1.48 0.29
CA GLU A 299 -2.60 -0.90 -1.06
C GLU A 299 -4.02 -0.73 -1.58
N ASP A 300 -5.03 -1.25 -0.87
CA ASP A 300 -6.42 -1.31 -1.36
C ASP A 300 -6.99 0.05 -1.76
N GLY A 301 -6.69 1.11 -0.99
CA GLY A 301 -7.11 2.47 -1.34
C GLY A 301 -6.54 2.96 -2.67
N MET A 302 -5.27 2.65 -2.94
CA MET A 302 -4.62 3.02 -4.21
C MET A 302 -5.15 2.19 -5.37
N LEU A 303 -5.37 0.88 -5.17
CA LEU A 303 -5.95 -0.01 -6.17
C LEU A 303 -7.38 0.39 -6.53
N ALA A 304 -8.21 0.71 -5.53
CA ALA A 304 -9.59 1.15 -5.74
C ALA A 304 -9.66 2.45 -6.56
N LEU A 305 -8.84 3.46 -6.23
CA LEU A 305 -8.78 4.71 -7.00
C LEU A 305 -8.27 4.51 -8.43
N CYS A 306 -7.24 3.69 -8.61
CA CYS A 306 -6.75 3.35 -9.95
C CYS A 306 -7.81 2.62 -10.77
N ARG A 307 -8.57 1.69 -10.16
CA ARG A 307 -9.68 0.98 -10.79
C ARG A 307 -10.83 1.91 -11.12
N MET A 308 -11.24 2.77 -10.20
CA MET A 308 -12.28 3.79 -10.42
C MET A 308 -11.93 4.64 -11.64
N PHE A 309 -10.70 5.18 -11.71
CA PHE A 309 -10.26 5.96 -12.87
C PHE A 309 -10.27 5.14 -14.17
N ALA A 310 -9.81 3.89 -14.12
CA ALA A 310 -9.75 3.01 -15.29
C ALA A 310 -11.14 2.69 -15.88
N VAL A 311 -12.16 2.60 -15.02
CA VAL A 311 -13.53 2.22 -15.43
C VAL A 311 -14.37 3.45 -15.77
N SER A 312 -14.32 4.50 -14.94
CA SER A 312 -15.27 5.60 -15.01
C SER A 312 -14.74 6.80 -15.80
N ASP A 313 -13.43 7.06 -15.81
CA ASP A 313 -12.86 8.28 -16.39
C ASP A 313 -11.95 8.02 -17.60
N TYR A 314 -11.37 6.83 -17.73
CA TYR A 314 -10.50 6.50 -18.86
C TYR A 314 -11.28 5.86 -20.01
N GLN A 315 -11.19 6.46 -21.19
CA GLN A 315 -11.96 6.02 -22.38
C GLN A 315 -11.17 5.17 -23.37
N GLY A 316 -9.89 4.85 -23.05
CA GLY A 316 -9.02 4.08 -23.92
C GLY A 316 -8.98 2.58 -23.60
N ALA A 317 -8.20 1.84 -24.37
CA ALA A 317 -7.88 0.44 -24.04
C ALA A 317 -6.93 0.39 -22.84
N LEU A 318 -7.21 -0.50 -21.89
CA LEU A 318 -6.34 -0.75 -20.73
C LEU A 318 -5.05 -1.44 -21.18
N PRO A 319 -3.92 -1.24 -20.47
CA PRO A 319 -2.63 -1.76 -20.92
C PRO A 319 -2.53 -3.28 -20.83
N THR A 320 -1.77 -3.85 -21.74
CA THR A 320 -1.18 -5.17 -21.54
C THR A 320 0.18 -5.00 -20.86
N VAL A 321 0.44 -5.78 -19.82
CA VAL A 321 1.65 -5.71 -19.01
C VAL A 321 2.55 -6.92 -19.27
N THR A 322 3.81 -6.66 -19.63
CA THR A 322 4.85 -7.69 -19.69
C THR A 322 5.55 -7.79 -18.34
N VAL A 323 5.49 -8.97 -17.71
CA VAL A 323 6.16 -9.22 -16.43
C VAL A 323 7.48 -9.95 -16.67
N ARG A 324 8.58 -9.41 -16.12
CA ARG A 324 9.92 -9.99 -16.25
C ARG A 324 10.62 -10.05 -14.92
N CYS A 325 10.99 -11.24 -14.48
CA CYS A 325 11.67 -11.48 -13.21
C CYS A 325 13.19 -11.63 -13.40
N PHE A 326 13.93 -11.14 -12.42
CA PHE A 326 15.40 -11.20 -12.36
C PHE A 326 15.81 -11.74 -11.00
N GLY A 327 16.41 -12.92 -10.95
CA GLY A 327 16.82 -13.58 -9.70
C GLY A 327 16.52 -15.08 -9.68
N GLY A 328 15.75 -15.59 -10.65
CA GLY A 328 15.65 -17.00 -10.97
C GLY A 328 14.58 -17.82 -10.24
N SER A 329 13.74 -17.20 -9.40
CA SER A 329 12.63 -17.90 -8.74
C SER A 329 11.26 -17.35 -9.18
N GLU A 330 11.06 -17.28 -10.49
CA GLU A 330 9.95 -16.56 -11.11
C GLU A 330 8.56 -16.99 -10.61
N GLY A 331 8.31 -18.27 -10.46
CA GLY A 331 7.02 -18.81 -10.01
C GLY A 331 6.96 -19.17 -8.53
N GLY A 332 8.12 -19.21 -7.84
CA GLY A 332 8.24 -19.73 -6.48
C GLY A 332 8.61 -18.67 -5.42
N ALA A 333 8.68 -17.38 -5.81
CA ALA A 333 8.85 -16.33 -4.81
C ALA A 333 7.62 -16.28 -3.92
N SER A 334 7.81 -16.50 -2.63
CA SER A 334 6.77 -16.46 -1.62
C SER A 334 7.25 -15.67 -0.41
N SER A 335 6.33 -15.17 0.36
CA SER A 335 6.58 -14.55 1.66
C SER A 335 5.93 -15.40 2.75
N ASP A 336 6.42 -15.28 3.96
CA ASP A 336 5.81 -15.95 5.11
C ASP A 336 4.48 -15.31 5.51
N TYR A 337 4.12 -14.19 4.87
CA TYR A 337 2.94 -13.37 5.14
C TYR A 337 1.92 -13.37 4.01
N ASP A 338 2.22 -13.98 2.86
CA ASP A 338 1.31 -14.09 1.73
C ASP A 338 0.79 -15.53 1.58
N HIS A 339 -0.50 -15.70 1.25
CA HIS A 339 -1.13 -17.02 1.12
C HIS A 339 -0.92 -17.66 -0.25
N GLN A 340 -0.32 -16.97 -1.19
CA GLN A 340 -0.08 -17.46 -2.55
C GLN A 340 1.24 -16.93 -3.12
N PRO A 341 1.79 -17.58 -4.18
CA PRO A 341 3.04 -17.16 -4.77
C PRO A 341 2.90 -15.86 -5.56
N MET A 342 4.00 -15.14 -5.73
CA MET A 342 4.08 -13.85 -6.41
C MET A 342 3.40 -13.81 -7.78
N THR A 343 3.52 -14.89 -8.58
CA THR A 343 2.90 -14.94 -9.91
C THR A 343 1.38 -14.86 -9.87
N GLU A 344 0.77 -15.48 -8.86
CA GLU A 344 -0.68 -15.42 -8.64
C GLU A 344 -1.09 -14.06 -8.10
N ILE A 345 -0.31 -13.50 -7.16
CA ILE A 345 -0.52 -12.15 -6.64
C ILE A 345 -0.48 -11.12 -7.78
N VAL A 346 0.54 -11.15 -8.63
CA VAL A 346 0.63 -10.24 -9.79
C VAL A 346 -0.55 -10.42 -10.74
N ALA A 347 -0.96 -11.67 -11.00
CA ALA A 347 -2.05 -11.96 -11.93
C ALA A 347 -3.40 -11.43 -11.40
N GLU A 348 -3.72 -11.63 -10.11
CA GLU A 348 -4.97 -11.14 -9.52
C GLU A 348 -5.04 -9.60 -9.49
N HIS A 349 -3.91 -8.92 -9.17
CA HIS A 349 -3.84 -7.46 -9.17
C HIS A 349 -4.00 -6.88 -10.57
N LEU A 350 -3.35 -7.48 -11.59
CA LEU A 350 -3.54 -7.07 -12.98
C LEU A 350 -5.00 -7.28 -13.44
N ALA A 351 -5.61 -8.41 -13.09
CA ALA A 351 -7.00 -8.70 -13.41
C ALA A 351 -7.96 -7.69 -12.74
N TYR A 352 -7.72 -7.36 -11.46
CA TYR A 352 -8.51 -6.35 -10.76
C TYR A 352 -8.41 -4.97 -11.44
N LEU A 353 -7.22 -4.55 -11.83
CA LEU A 353 -7.01 -3.29 -12.57
C LEU A 353 -7.53 -3.34 -14.02
N GLY A 354 -7.98 -4.51 -14.51
CA GLY A 354 -8.43 -4.71 -15.88
C GLY A 354 -7.30 -4.76 -16.90
N CYS A 355 -6.06 -4.94 -16.44
CA CYS A 355 -4.90 -5.04 -17.30
C CYS A 355 -4.72 -6.45 -17.86
N GLY A 356 -4.35 -6.55 -19.14
CA GLY A 356 -3.92 -7.83 -19.74
C GLY A 356 -2.49 -8.21 -19.33
N ALA A 357 -2.15 -9.48 -19.42
CA ALA A 357 -0.77 -9.97 -19.33
C ALA A 357 -0.31 -10.48 -20.70
N GLY A 358 0.94 -10.19 -21.14
CA GLY A 358 1.45 -10.62 -22.43
C GLY A 358 2.95 -10.36 -22.61
N GLU A 359 3.53 -10.95 -23.67
CA GLU A 359 4.98 -10.83 -23.95
C GLU A 359 5.38 -9.46 -24.52
N ASP A 360 4.51 -8.83 -25.32
CA ASP A 360 4.74 -7.54 -25.99
C ASP A 360 3.76 -6.49 -25.45
N GLY A 361 3.81 -6.24 -24.13
CA GLY A 361 2.90 -5.33 -23.46
C GLY A 361 3.19 -3.85 -23.70
N ASP A 362 2.15 -3.02 -23.55
CA ASP A 362 2.24 -1.55 -23.56
C ASP A 362 3.06 -1.00 -22.40
N LEU A 363 3.15 -1.76 -21.33
CA LEU A 363 3.77 -1.46 -20.06
C LEU A 363 4.55 -2.68 -19.58
N GLN A 364 5.72 -2.51 -18.99
CA GLN A 364 6.44 -3.62 -18.37
C GLN A 364 6.58 -3.47 -16.86
N LEU A 365 6.42 -4.60 -16.15
CA LEU A 365 6.77 -4.77 -14.75
C LEU A 365 8.09 -5.55 -14.66
N LEU A 366 9.15 -4.89 -14.21
CA LEU A 366 10.43 -5.52 -13.93
C LEU A 366 10.50 -5.86 -12.44
N VAL A 367 10.74 -7.13 -12.12
CA VAL A 367 10.72 -7.64 -10.75
C VAL A 367 12.11 -8.17 -10.38
N LEU A 368 12.66 -7.67 -9.27
CA LEU A 368 13.84 -8.28 -8.66
C LEU A 368 13.39 -9.36 -7.68
N THR A 369 13.79 -10.61 -7.89
CA THR A 369 13.57 -11.72 -6.96
C THR A 369 14.88 -12.19 -6.35
N ALA A 370 14.84 -12.80 -5.16
CA ALA A 370 16.02 -13.38 -4.54
C ALA A 370 16.37 -14.72 -5.20
N PRO A 371 17.59 -14.89 -5.77
CA PRO A 371 18.01 -16.17 -6.29
C PRO A 371 18.30 -17.17 -5.16
N ALA A 372 18.11 -18.45 -5.42
CA ALA A 372 18.44 -19.53 -4.49
C ALA A 372 19.92 -19.50 -4.08
N GLU A 373 20.80 -19.17 -5.04
CA GLU A 373 22.24 -19.12 -4.84
C GLU A 373 22.72 -17.68 -4.66
N GLU A 374 23.35 -17.37 -3.54
CA GLU A 374 23.89 -16.03 -3.26
C GLU A 374 24.87 -15.54 -4.32
N SER A 375 25.66 -16.45 -4.91
CA SER A 375 26.60 -16.15 -5.98
C SER A 375 25.94 -15.54 -7.22
N GLN A 376 24.65 -15.79 -7.44
CA GLN A 376 23.87 -15.30 -8.57
C GLN A 376 23.31 -13.89 -8.34
N ARG A 377 23.30 -13.37 -7.09
CA ARG A 377 22.75 -12.05 -6.75
C ARG A 377 23.30 -10.91 -7.61
N LYS A 378 24.64 -10.84 -7.73
CA LYS A 378 25.28 -9.80 -8.55
C LYS A 378 24.94 -9.90 -10.05
N THR A 379 24.63 -11.10 -10.52
CA THR A 379 24.22 -11.31 -11.91
C THR A 379 22.79 -10.82 -12.10
N ALA A 380 21.86 -11.16 -11.21
CA ALA A 380 20.49 -10.70 -11.24
C ALA A 380 20.41 -9.15 -11.20
N ILE A 381 21.15 -8.51 -10.28
CA ILE A 381 21.23 -7.03 -10.22
C ILE A 381 21.72 -6.46 -11.57
N ARG A 382 22.80 -7.01 -12.15
CA ARG A 382 23.33 -6.52 -13.43
C ARG A 382 22.36 -6.67 -14.58
N GLN A 383 21.64 -7.79 -14.63
CA GLN A 383 20.63 -8.04 -15.67
C GLN A 383 19.46 -7.09 -15.55
N LEU A 384 18.92 -6.88 -14.34
CA LEU A 384 17.85 -5.92 -14.08
C LEU A 384 18.29 -4.48 -14.42
N ILE A 385 19.46 -4.05 -13.98
CA ILE A 385 20.01 -2.72 -14.31
C ILE A 385 20.17 -2.54 -15.82
N ALA A 386 20.62 -3.59 -16.52
CA ALA A 386 20.70 -3.56 -17.98
C ALA A 386 19.33 -3.43 -18.65
N ALA A 387 18.32 -4.16 -18.13
CA ALA A 387 16.95 -4.07 -18.61
C ALA A 387 16.34 -2.67 -18.38
N LEU A 388 16.52 -2.07 -17.20
CA LEU A 388 16.09 -0.71 -16.90
C LEU A 388 16.73 0.34 -17.84
N ARG A 389 18.02 0.21 -18.10
CA ARG A 389 18.73 1.10 -19.04
C ARG A 389 18.27 0.92 -20.48
N GLN A 390 17.96 -0.31 -20.87
CA GLN A 390 17.43 -0.59 -22.20
C GLN A 390 16.01 -0.01 -22.34
N ALA A 391 15.14 -0.23 -21.34
CA ALA A 391 13.81 0.35 -21.29
C ALA A 391 13.85 1.89 -21.42
N ARG A 392 14.77 2.53 -20.68
CA ARG A 392 14.97 3.98 -20.76
C ARG A 392 15.39 4.42 -22.16
N LYS A 393 16.28 3.68 -22.82
CA LYS A 393 16.76 3.96 -24.17
C LYS A 393 15.65 3.79 -25.21
N ASP A 394 14.85 2.74 -25.09
CA ASP A 394 13.77 2.42 -26.01
C ASP A 394 12.50 3.22 -25.74
N GLY A 395 12.46 3.95 -24.62
CA GLY A 395 11.27 4.67 -24.19
C GLY A 395 10.14 3.76 -23.70
N THR A 396 10.43 2.54 -23.23
CA THR A 396 9.40 1.58 -22.78
C THR A 396 8.85 2.01 -21.40
N PRO A 397 7.53 2.20 -21.23
CA PRO A 397 6.93 2.47 -19.93
C PRO A 397 7.26 1.35 -18.95
N THR A 398 7.79 1.70 -17.76
CA THR A 398 8.37 0.70 -16.85
C THR A 398 7.96 0.93 -15.42
N ILE A 399 7.49 -0.14 -14.77
CA ILE A 399 7.30 -0.28 -13.33
C ILE A 399 8.44 -1.14 -12.80
N LEU A 400 8.95 -0.82 -11.61
CA LEU A 400 9.95 -1.61 -10.91
C LEU A 400 9.41 -2.09 -9.57
N MET A 401 9.55 -3.39 -9.30
CA MET A 401 9.22 -4.01 -8.02
C MET A 401 10.45 -4.72 -7.45
N ASP A 402 10.82 -4.42 -6.21
CA ASP A 402 11.83 -5.17 -5.45
C ASP A 402 11.14 -6.19 -4.53
N ALA A 403 11.01 -7.42 -5.03
CA ALA A 403 10.44 -8.56 -4.31
C ALA A 403 11.51 -9.42 -3.60
N ALA A 404 12.74 -8.93 -3.50
CA ALA A 404 13.86 -9.72 -3.00
C ALA A 404 13.97 -9.78 -1.46
N LYS A 405 13.11 -9.09 -0.74
CA LYS A 405 12.95 -9.16 0.73
C LYS A 405 14.31 -9.18 1.48
N ASN A 406 15.08 -8.10 1.39
CA ASN A 406 16.43 -7.99 1.99
C ASN A 406 17.48 -8.97 1.44
N GLY A 407 17.14 -9.80 0.45
CA GLY A 407 18.05 -10.78 -0.10
C GLY A 407 19.34 -10.20 -0.71
N TYR A 408 19.32 -8.90 -1.04
CA TYR A 408 20.45 -8.18 -1.64
C TYR A 408 21.06 -7.14 -0.70
N GLY A 409 20.53 -6.95 0.51
CA GLY A 409 20.95 -5.87 1.40
C GLY A 409 20.85 -4.50 0.70
N THR A 410 21.87 -3.66 0.83
CA THR A 410 21.94 -2.35 0.16
C THR A 410 22.61 -2.38 -1.22
N ASP A 411 23.08 -3.52 -1.69
CA ASP A 411 23.86 -3.60 -2.95
C ASP A 411 23.02 -3.26 -4.17
N PHE A 412 21.77 -3.76 -4.21
CA PHE A 412 20.85 -3.47 -5.31
C PHE A 412 20.53 -1.97 -5.36
N GLN A 413 20.14 -1.38 -4.24
CA GLN A 413 19.75 0.02 -4.16
C GLN A 413 20.90 0.95 -4.58
N LYS A 414 22.13 0.65 -4.17
CA LYS A 414 23.33 1.41 -4.58
C LYS A 414 23.56 1.34 -6.10
N GLU A 415 23.45 0.16 -6.67
CA GLU A 415 23.61 -0.04 -8.12
C GLU A 415 22.47 0.63 -8.90
N LEU A 416 21.24 0.52 -8.42
CA LEU A 416 20.04 1.14 -8.99
C LEU A 416 20.21 2.66 -9.06
N VAL A 417 20.45 3.31 -7.92
CA VAL A 417 20.61 4.77 -7.81
C VAL A 417 21.79 5.28 -8.63
N LYS A 418 22.90 4.54 -8.69
CA LYS A 418 24.10 4.96 -9.39
C LYS A 418 24.01 4.80 -10.92
N LYS A 419 23.25 3.81 -11.40
CA LYS A 419 23.34 3.36 -12.81
C LYS A 419 22.06 3.55 -13.63
N THR A 420 20.96 4.00 -13.03
CA THR A 420 19.68 4.20 -13.70
C THR A 420 19.14 5.61 -13.48
N GLU A 421 18.14 5.99 -14.26
CA GLU A 421 17.35 7.20 -14.07
C GLU A 421 16.04 6.81 -13.38
N LEU A 422 15.91 7.08 -12.08
CA LEU A 422 14.75 6.67 -11.28
C LEU A 422 13.48 7.42 -11.66
N GLY A 423 13.59 8.69 -12.06
CA GLY A 423 12.44 9.50 -12.49
C GLY A 423 11.78 9.00 -13.78
N PHE A 424 12.41 8.09 -14.52
CA PHE A 424 11.81 7.47 -15.71
C PHE A 424 10.78 6.38 -15.36
N LEU A 425 10.79 5.85 -14.13
CA LEU A 425 9.84 4.84 -13.69
C LEU A 425 8.43 5.44 -13.60
N LEU A 426 7.42 4.64 -13.93
CA LEU A 426 6.02 4.99 -13.72
C LEU A 426 5.52 4.61 -12.33
N GLY A 427 6.16 3.63 -11.68
CA GLY A 427 5.88 3.18 -10.34
C GLY A 427 7.05 2.40 -9.77
N TYR A 428 7.16 2.39 -8.45
CA TYR A 428 8.14 1.61 -7.70
C TYR A 428 7.54 1.15 -6.38
N ALA A 429 7.85 -0.07 -5.98
CA ALA A 429 7.70 -0.53 -4.61
C ALA A 429 8.78 -1.57 -4.28
N GLY A 430 9.17 -1.62 -3.01
CA GLY A 430 10.16 -2.57 -2.49
C GLY A 430 9.85 -2.89 -1.03
N PHE A 431 8.70 -3.51 -0.80
CA PHE A 431 8.21 -3.83 0.53
C PHE A 431 8.57 -5.28 0.92
N TYR A 432 8.38 -5.62 2.21
CA TYR A 432 8.68 -6.97 2.71
C TYR A 432 7.68 -8.01 2.23
N ASP A 433 6.43 -7.63 2.04
CA ASP A 433 5.34 -8.50 1.63
C ASP A 433 5.13 -8.36 0.13
N LEU A 434 5.01 -9.48 -0.56
CA LEU A 434 4.92 -9.49 -2.03
C LEU A 434 3.65 -8.81 -2.53
N ALA A 435 2.55 -9.00 -1.79
CA ALA A 435 1.27 -8.40 -2.10
C ALA A 435 1.35 -6.87 -2.05
N ASN A 436 1.81 -6.30 -0.92
CA ASN A 436 1.94 -4.85 -0.77
C ASN A 436 2.88 -4.25 -1.84
N ALA A 437 4.02 -4.91 -2.12
CA ALA A 437 4.92 -4.45 -3.17
C ALA A 437 4.25 -4.49 -4.55
N THR A 438 3.49 -5.54 -4.84
CA THR A 438 2.78 -5.70 -6.13
C THR A 438 1.70 -4.64 -6.29
N GLY A 439 0.81 -4.50 -5.32
CA GLY A 439 -0.32 -3.57 -5.38
C GLY A 439 0.14 -2.12 -5.48
N ILE A 440 1.09 -1.69 -4.64
CA ILE A 440 1.64 -0.32 -4.68
C ILE A 440 2.32 -0.05 -6.03
N ALA A 441 3.18 -0.96 -6.52
CA ALA A 441 3.90 -0.75 -7.77
C ALA A 441 2.94 -0.67 -8.96
N LEU A 442 1.96 -1.59 -9.02
CA LEU A 442 0.99 -1.64 -10.12
C LEU A 442 0.01 -0.48 -10.06
N ALA A 443 -0.57 -0.15 -8.90
CA ALA A 443 -1.49 0.98 -8.76
C ALA A 443 -0.82 2.28 -9.25
N ASN A 444 0.39 2.59 -8.76
CA ASN A 444 1.11 3.78 -9.14
C ASN A 444 1.48 3.80 -10.63
N GLY A 445 2.01 2.70 -11.14
CA GLY A 445 2.48 2.62 -12.52
C GLY A 445 1.36 2.62 -13.56
N VAL A 446 0.27 1.89 -13.29
CA VAL A 446 -0.91 1.85 -14.15
C VAL A 446 -1.63 3.20 -14.11
N ALA A 447 -1.83 3.79 -12.94
CA ALA A 447 -2.43 5.13 -12.81
C ALA A 447 -1.66 6.17 -13.63
N ARG A 448 -0.33 6.20 -13.53
CA ARG A 448 0.49 7.10 -14.35
C ARG A 448 0.33 6.82 -15.85
N TRP A 449 0.33 5.56 -16.25
CA TRP A 449 0.16 5.17 -17.65
C TRP A 449 -1.20 5.63 -18.20
N LEU A 450 -2.28 5.42 -17.45
CA LEU A 450 -3.64 5.86 -17.79
C LEU A 450 -3.72 7.39 -17.88
N CYS A 451 -3.19 8.11 -16.89
CA CYS A 451 -3.15 9.56 -16.86
C CYS A 451 -2.47 10.15 -18.11
N LEU A 452 -1.30 9.61 -18.49
CA LEU A 452 -0.58 10.06 -19.69
C LEU A 452 -1.36 9.81 -20.99
N ARG A 453 -2.27 8.84 -21.02
CA ARG A 453 -3.03 8.43 -22.21
C ARG A 453 -4.48 8.90 -22.22
N SER A 454 -4.98 9.49 -21.13
CA SER A 454 -6.37 9.96 -21.04
C SER A 454 -6.71 11.06 -22.05
N GLY A 455 -5.71 11.75 -22.59
CA GLY A 455 -5.90 12.90 -23.48
C GLY A 455 -6.40 14.16 -22.77
N ALA A 456 -6.66 14.10 -21.47
CA ALA A 456 -7.02 15.25 -20.68
C ALA A 456 -5.83 16.20 -20.49
N ALA A 457 -6.13 17.51 -20.46
CA ALA A 457 -5.11 18.52 -20.12
C ALA A 457 -4.74 18.35 -18.65
N ARG A 458 -3.45 18.14 -18.38
CA ARG A 458 -2.91 17.99 -17.03
C ARG A 458 -2.53 19.34 -16.44
N THR A 459 -2.65 19.46 -15.12
CA THR A 459 -2.17 20.62 -14.36
C THR A 459 -0.79 20.35 -13.77
N GLN A 460 -0.12 21.41 -13.34
CA GLN A 460 1.14 21.30 -12.63
C GLN A 460 0.97 20.54 -11.31
N GLY A 461 -0.16 20.73 -10.61
CA GLY A 461 -0.49 19.99 -9.38
C GLY A 461 -0.54 18.47 -9.59
N GLN A 462 -1.18 18.01 -10.66
CA GLN A 462 -1.22 16.58 -11.01
C GLN A 462 0.19 16.01 -11.27
N GLU A 463 1.04 16.78 -11.96
CA GLU A 463 2.40 16.34 -12.25
C GLU A 463 3.28 16.31 -10.99
N ASP A 464 3.11 17.29 -10.11
CA ASP A 464 3.80 17.32 -8.82
C ASP A 464 3.33 16.16 -7.93
N ALA A 465 2.04 15.84 -7.91
CA ALA A 465 1.50 14.70 -7.18
C ALA A 465 2.08 13.36 -7.67
N PHE A 466 2.23 13.17 -8.98
CA PHE A 466 2.93 11.99 -9.52
C PHE A 466 4.39 11.92 -9.06
N ARG A 467 5.11 13.06 -9.05
CA ARG A 467 6.48 13.11 -8.53
C ARG A 467 6.55 12.68 -7.08
N LEU A 468 5.57 13.13 -6.26
CA LEU A 468 5.46 12.73 -4.85
C LEU A 468 5.17 11.24 -4.72
N THR A 469 4.25 10.69 -5.50
CA THR A 469 3.93 9.26 -5.53
C THR A 469 5.19 8.41 -5.73
N LEU A 470 6.00 8.75 -6.74
CA LEU A 470 7.21 7.98 -7.06
C LEU A 470 8.33 8.23 -6.04
N ALA A 471 8.55 9.49 -5.63
CA ALA A 471 9.63 9.84 -4.71
C ALA A 471 9.39 9.27 -3.31
N ASP A 472 8.15 9.35 -2.80
CA ASP A 472 7.80 8.80 -1.51
C ASP A 472 8.01 7.29 -1.47
N SER A 473 7.57 6.56 -2.51
CA SER A 473 7.81 5.11 -2.63
C SER A 473 9.29 4.77 -2.65
N LEU A 474 10.10 5.48 -3.45
CA LEU A 474 11.55 5.25 -3.53
C LEU A 474 12.26 5.56 -2.20
N VAL A 475 11.96 6.72 -1.60
CA VAL A 475 12.64 7.13 -0.35
C VAL A 475 12.19 6.27 0.83
N LYS A 476 10.90 5.97 0.95
CA LYS A 476 10.42 5.13 2.04
C LYS A 476 10.96 3.71 1.94
N ASP A 477 10.86 3.07 0.78
CA ASP A 477 11.22 1.66 0.65
C ASP A 477 12.74 1.45 0.55
N ILE A 478 13.45 2.27 -0.23
CA ILE A 478 14.92 2.15 -0.37
C ILE A 478 15.66 2.73 0.83
N CYS A 479 15.28 3.95 1.26
CA CYS A 479 16.09 4.70 2.20
C CYS A 479 15.63 4.48 3.65
N TYR A 480 14.33 4.59 3.91
CA TYR A 480 13.82 4.40 5.27
C TYR A 480 13.81 2.92 5.67
N LYS A 481 13.03 2.10 5.03
CA LYS A 481 12.82 0.68 5.42
C LYS A 481 14.11 -0.15 5.41
N ASN A 482 14.97 0.05 4.43
CA ASN A 482 16.19 -0.73 4.26
C ASN A 482 17.43 -0.14 4.96
N GLN A 483 17.41 1.12 5.38
CA GLN A 483 18.58 1.78 5.97
C GLN A 483 18.23 2.56 7.25
N ALA A 484 17.53 3.70 7.14
CA ALA A 484 17.31 4.60 8.27
C ALA A 484 16.52 3.95 9.41
N LYS A 485 15.51 3.13 9.11
CA LYS A 485 14.75 2.37 10.10
C LYS A 485 15.65 1.46 10.93
N ILE A 486 16.57 0.75 10.28
CA ILE A 486 17.51 -0.17 10.98
C ILE A 486 18.41 0.63 11.94
N GLN A 487 18.97 1.75 11.46
CA GLN A 487 19.81 2.62 12.27
C GLN A 487 19.03 3.25 13.44
N THR A 488 17.79 3.70 13.19
CA THR A 488 16.92 4.25 14.22
C THR A 488 16.52 3.19 15.25
N THR A 489 16.22 1.96 14.83
CA THR A 489 15.94 0.84 15.74
C THR A 489 17.12 0.58 16.68
N VAL A 490 18.35 0.55 16.14
CA VAL A 490 19.59 0.39 16.96
C VAL A 490 19.76 1.58 17.91
N TYR A 491 19.54 2.80 17.45
CA TYR A 491 19.64 4.01 18.28
C TYR A 491 18.63 4.00 19.45
N VAL A 492 17.37 3.69 19.17
CA VAL A 492 16.32 3.60 20.22
C VAL A 492 16.68 2.54 21.25
N ARG A 493 17.03 1.32 20.79
CA ARG A 493 17.31 0.20 21.68
C ARG A 493 18.62 0.39 22.47
N ASP A 494 19.73 0.74 21.80
CA ASP A 494 21.06 0.66 22.37
C ASP A 494 21.50 1.99 23.02
N THR A 495 21.01 3.14 22.54
CA THR A 495 21.36 4.46 23.06
C THR A 495 20.31 4.99 24.03
N LEU A 496 19.04 4.93 23.65
CA LEU A 496 17.96 5.43 24.49
C LEU A 496 17.43 4.38 25.48
N GLN A 497 17.84 3.10 25.34
CA GLN A 497 17.33 1.96 26.11
C GLN A 497 15.81 1.83 26.00
N GLY A 498 15.27 2.24 24.85
CA GLY A 498 13.84 2.29 24.52
C GLY A 498 13.35 1.07 23.75
N ASP A 499 12.03 0.96 23.60
CA ASP A 499 11.37 -0.03 22.76
C ASP A 499 11.12 0.59 21.36
N PRO A 500 11.77 0.11 20.28
CA PRO A 500 11.56 0.65 18.94
C PRO A 500 10.16 0.34 18.36
N ASP A 501 9.46 -0.65 18.90
CA ASP A 501 8.13 -1.05 18.46
C ASP A 501 7.01 -0.30 19.18
N ASN A 502 7.31 0.33 20.33
CA ASN A 502 6.41 1.22 21.04
C ASN A 502 7.18 2.12 22.02
N PHE A 503 7.40 3.38 21.66
CA PHE A 503 8.16 4.34 22.49
C PHE A 503 7.55 4.54 23.88
N ARG A 504 6.22 4.53 24.00
CA ARG A 504 5.52 4.75 25.27
C ARG A 504 5.71 3.63 26.28
N ARG A 505 5.92 2.39 25.82
CA ARG A 505 6.16 1.24 26.71
C ARG A 505 7.39 1.43 27.61
N THR A 506 8.39 2.13 27.13
CA THR A 506 9.63 2.43 27.88
C THR A 506 9.74 3.88 28.32
N GLY A 507 8.71 4.71 28.05
CA GLY A 507 8.75 6.14 28.37
C GLY A 507 9.70 6.95 27.48
N THR A 508 10.08 6.43 26.33
CA THR A 508 10.90 7.15 25.33
C THR A 508 10.04 8.25 24.70
N ALA A 509 10.53 9.49 24.70
CA ALA A 509 9.84 10.59 24.06
C ALA A 509 10.14 10.63 22.54
N GLU A 510 9.14 10.99 21.72
CA GLU A 510 9.34 11.10 20.26
C GLU A 510 10.43 12.12 19.91
N GLU A 511 10.46 13.24 20.64
CA GLU A 511 11.45 14.32 20.49
C GLU A 511 12.90 13.88 20.71
N ASP A 512 13.15 12.78 21.41
CA ASP A 512 14.48 12.20 21.59
C ASP A 512 14.87 11.28 20.41
N VAL A 513 13.89 10.71 19.72
CA VAL A 513 14.12 9.78 18.59
C VAL A 513 14.19 10.53 17.26
N LEU A 514 13.26 11.46 17.06
CA LEU A 514 12.96 12.07 15.77
C LEU A 514 14.17 12.77 15.12
N PRO A 515 14.98 13.59 15.83
CA PRO A 515 16.11 14.27 15.20
C PRO A 515 17.14 13.30 14.61
N GLN A 516 17.37 12.17 15.27
CA GLN A 516 18.33 11.18 14.81
C GLN A 516 17.76 10.34 13.66
N ALA A 517 16.48 9.98 13.72
CA ALA A 517 15.80 9.29 12.64
C ALA A 517 15.76 10.14 11.35
N GLU A 518 15.47 11.44 11.50
CA GLU A 518 15.51 12.41 10.40
C GLU A 518 16.90 12.52 9.80
N ALA A 519 17.96 12.59 10.62
CA ALA A 519 19.33 12.64 10.13
C ALA A 519 19.70 11.39 9.32
N TYR A 520 19.36 10.20 9.81
CA TYR A 520 19.58 8.94 9.08
C TYR A 520 18.80 8.88 7.77
N LEU A 521 17.53 9.32 7.79
CA LEU A 521 16.68 9.36 6.59
C LEU A 521 17.26 10.31 5.54
N ARG A 522 17.62 11.54 5.92
CA ARG A 522 18.17 12.55 4.99
C ARG A 522 19.50 12.11 4.39
N GLU A 523 20.37 11.45 5.19
CA GLU A 523 21.60 10.86 4.70
C GLU A 523 21.31 9.78 3.66
N ALA A 524 20.45 8.81 3.99
CA ALA A 524 20.09 7.71 3.09
C ALA A 524 19.38 8.19 1.81
N ALA A 525 18.52 9.21 1.90
CA ALA A 525 17.74 9.73 0.78
C ALA A 525 18.58 10.60 -0.18
N GLY A 526 19.71 11.13 0.26
CA GLY A 526 20.48 12.12 -0.52
C GLY A 526 20.86 11.69 -1.94
N ASP A 527 21.22 10.42 -2.13
CA ASP A 527 21.58 9.90 -3.46
C ASP A 527 20.34 9.66 -4.33
N VAL A 528 19.24 9.19 -3.78
CA VAL A 528 17.96 9.00 -4.47
C VAL A 528 17.43 10.34 -4.95
N LEU A 529 17.36 11.35 -4.09
CA LEU A 529 16.87 12.68 -4.44
C LEU A 529 17.75 13.36 -5.51
N ARG A 530 19.09 13.22 -5.40
CA ARG A 530 19.98 13.69 -6.47
C ARG A 530 19.81 12.95 -7.79
N ASN A 531 19.51 11.67 -7.76
CA ASN A 531 19.20 10.91 -8.96
C ASN A 531 17.90 11.41 -9.60
N LEU A 532 16.82 11.53 -8.83
CA LEU A 532 15.54 12.05 -9.30
C LEU A 532 15.69 13.43 -9.95
N ALA A 533 16.37 14.37 -9.27
CA ALA A 533 16.59 15.73 -9.80
C ALA A 533 17.36 15.77 -11.14
N ARG A 534 18.07 14.70 -11.49
CA ARG A 534 18.82 14.59 -12.75
C ARG A 534 18.15 13.65 -13.76
N SER A 535 17.07 13.02 -13.37
CA SER A 535 16.34 12.09 -14.21
C SER A 535 15.40 12.81 -15.17
N ALA A 536 15.25 12.20 -16.35
CA ALA A 536 14.10 12.50 -17.18
C ALA A 536 12.90 11.68 -16.71
N MET A 537 11.68 12.20 -16.95
CA MET A 537 10.43 11.48 -16.77
C MET A 537 9.56 11.59 -18.03
N ARG A 538 8.63 10.67 -18.20
CA ARG A 538 7.66 10.73 -19.32
C ARG A 538 6.58 11.76 -18.98
N THR A 539 6.30 12.62 -19.98
CA THR A 539 5.32 13.71 -19.86
C THR A 539 4.10 13.54 -20.75
N ASP A 540 4.09 12.57 -21.69
CA ASP A 540 2.93 12.27 -22.52
C ASP A 540 2.88 10.80 -23.00
N ALA A 541 1.81 10.46 -23.71
CA ALA A 541 1.60 9.14 -24.32
C ALA A 541 2.61 8.82 -25.42
N ALA A 542 3.13 9.84 -26.13
CA ALA A 542 4.10 9.66 -27.21
C ALA A 542 5.51 9.38 -26.68
N GLY A 543 5.74 9.58 -25.39
CA GLY A 543 7.02 9.33 -24.75
C GLY A 543 7.95 10.54 -24.72
N THR A 544 7.39 11.73 -24.87
CA THR A 544 8.12 12.97 -24.63
C THR A 544 8.70 12.97 -23.22
N LEU A 545 9.90 13.52 -23.07
CA LEU A 545 10.63 13.53 -21.82
C LEU A 545 10.81 14.97 -21.34
N GLY A 546 10.43 15.20 -20.08
CA GLY A 546 10.76 16.40 -19.30
C GLY A 546 11.70 16.04 -18.15
N GLY A 547 12.19 17.04 -17.43
CA GLY A 547 12.95 16.82 -16.20
C GLY A 547 12.04 16.43 -15.04
N PHE A 548 12.51 15.57 -14.15
CA PHE A 548 11.77 15.21 -12.95
C PHE A 548 11.67 16.39 -11.95
N GLY A 549 12.70 17.23 -11.88
CA GLY A 549 12.76 18.33 -10.93
C GLY A 549 13.28 17.91 -9.55
N SER A 550 13.43 18.89 -8.65
CA SER A 550 13.99 18.67 -7.32
C SER A 550 12.90 18.53 -6.27
N LEU A 551 13.10 17.62 -5.34
CA LEU A 551 12.26 17.40 -4.16
C LEU A 551 13.12 17.48 -2.91
N THR A 552 12.55 18.00 -1.83
CA THR A 552 13.16 17.95 -0.50
C THR A 552 12.19 17.37 0.52
N ILE A 553 12.74 16.63 1.50
CA ILE A 553 11.97 16.16 2.64
C ILE A 553 11.83 17.34 3.60
N GLY A 554 10.60 17.74 3.89
CA GLY A 554 10.28 18.75 4.88
C GLY A 554 10.29 18.19 6.30
N LYS A 555 9.18 18.30 7.00
CA LYS A 555 9.00 17.73 8.35
C LYS A 555 8.82 16.21 8.26
N VAL A 556 9.29 15.51 9.31
CA VAL A 556 9.04 14.09 9.51
C VAL A 556 8.37 13.83 10.88
N SER A 557 7.64 12.72 11.01
CA SER A 557 6.99 12.32 12.26
C SER A 557 6.77 10.80 12.29
N PHE A 558 6.46 10.25 13.47
CA PHE A 558 6.08 8.86 13.63
C PHE A 558 4.57 8.76 13.91
N PRO A 559 3.75 8.26 12.97
CA PRO A 559 2.29 8.20 13.15
C PRO A 559 1.88 7.42 14.41
N TRP A 560 2.56 6.32 14.68
CA TRP A 560 2.24 5.39 15.77
C TRP A 560 3.27 5.36 16.90
N LEU A 561 4.11 6.38 17.03
CA LEU A 561 5.18 6.45 18.03
C LEU A 561 6.02 5.16 18.12
N ARG A 562 6.40 4.64 16.95
CA ARG A 562 7.29 3.48 16.77
C ARG A 562 8.12 3.65 15.50
N VAL A 563 9.26 2.97 15.44
CA VAL A 563 10.20 3.09 14.30
C VAL A 563 9.66 2.43 13.02
N PHE A 564 8.60 1.65 13.08
CA PHE A 564 8.10 0.88 11.93
C PHE A 564 7.69 1.76 10.74
N GLU A 565 7.00 2.89 10.99
CA GLU A 565 6.53 3.83 9.97
C GLU A 565 7.04 5.24 10.23
N ILE A 566 7.30 5.97 9.14
CA ILE A 566 7.64 7.39 9.18
C ILE A 566 6.77 8.15 8.16
N ARG A 567 6.25 9.30 8.56
CA ARG A 567 5.57 10.25 7.68
C ARG A 567 6.56 11.30 7.24
N MET A 568 6.52 11.67 5.96
CA MET A 568 7.37 12.70 5.34
C MET A 568 6.49 13.75 4.67
N GLU A 569 6.66 14.99 5.06
CA GLU A 569 6.14 16.12 4.29
C GLU A 569 7.13 16.43 3.16
N TRP A 570 6.61 16.80 1.99
CA TRP A 570 7.43 17.03 0.81
C TRP A 570 7.34 18.47 0.34
N GLU A 571 8.46 19.00 -0.13
CA GLU A 571 8.54 20.29 -0.81
C GLU A 571 9.01 20.05 -2.25
N VAL A 572 8.21 20.51 -3.21
CA VAL A 572 8.51 20.43 -4.65
C VAL A 572 9.17 21.73 -5.08
N SER A 573 10.41 21.66 -5.56
CA SER A 573 11.10 22.80 -6.18
C SER A 573 11.00 22.68 -7.69
N ARG A 574 10.58 23.77 -8.31
CA ARG A 574 10.34 23.88 -9.76
C ARG A 574 11.48 24.61 -10.48
#